data_73cab3a9db45e73ae688b4aab30fa18d
#
_entry.id   73cab3a9db45e73ae688b4aab30fa18d
#
_cell.length_a   1.000
_cell.length_b   1.000
_cell.length_c   1.000
_cell.angle_alpha   90.00
_cell.angle_beta   90.00
_cell.angle_gamma   90.00
#
_symmetry.space_group_name_H-M   'P 1'
#
loop_
_entity.id
_entity.type
_entity.pdbx_description
1 polymer ?
#
loop_
_entity_poly.entity_id
_entity_poly.type
_entity_poly.pdbx_seq_one_letter_code
_entity_poly.pdbx_strand_id
1 'polypeptide(L)'
;KSVQRKNDGTYEVRAPTPGVNNDGSGVVLNYVSVSTSQTSYNEGESFNIIFTTNQLVTGSNLNISFILNNGNFDTDDFSGIVNVTIPVGQTTSQTSITLFDDSFDEGDEEMLINVQALPLGYVSNNNNITIRIYDNDYIVQAYGTPLNPTFGLVPPTIPIGYYDSLEGLSGNALKQAVQDIIANPTIVRAHNYGDIEFILKEADKNPLNSNQVWQMYVESPKPILDYQTGSSNIGVWNREHIFPQSRGGFSGGTSSTADGIGVWLPTNADDILSGHADAHHLRAEDGAENSTRSNRDYGSDYNGPTGSQGSWNGDV
;
A
#
# COMPACT_ATOMS: atom_id res chain seq x y z
N LYS A 1 -22.95 34.73 -8.40
CA LYS A 1 -23.18 35.48 -7.17
C LYS A 1 -23.17 34.56 -5.99
N SER A 2 -22.70 34.98 -4.82
CA SER A 2 -22.70 34.25 -3.56
C SER A 2 -23.38 35.08 -2.47
N VAL A 3 -23.97 34.40 -1.48
CA VAL A 3 -24.41 35.02 -0.24
C VAL A 3 -23.19 35.20 0.65
N GLN A 4 -22.88 36.42 1.04
CA GLN A 4 -21.69 36.74 1.82
C GLN A 4 -22.10 37.40 3.14
N ARG A 5 -21.46 37.00 4.25
CA ARG A 5 -21.64 37.60 5.56
C ARG A 5 -20.74 38.83 5.66
N LYS A 6 -21.30 39.97 6.04
CA LYS A 6 -20.56 41.21 6.33
C LYS A 6 -20.02 41.22 7.76
N ASN A 7 -19.09 42.13 8.02
CA ASN A 7 -18.51 42.25 9.37
C ASN A 7 -19.51 42.65 10.46
N ASP A 8 -20.61 43.30 10.09
CA ASP A 8 -21.72 43.62 10.98
C ASP A 8 -22.65 42.43 11.28
N GLY A 9 -22.35 41.27 10.70
CA GLY A 9 -23.13 40.04 10.86
C GLY A 9 -24.31 39.90 9.91
N THR A 10 -24.63 40.89 9.10
CA THR A 10 -25.68 40.83 8.06
C THR A 10 -25.17 40.11 6.81
N TYR A 11 -26.09 39.80 5.86
CA TYR A 11 -25.75 39.08 4.64
C TYR A 11 -26.12 39.91 3.40
N GLU A 12 -25.36 39.77 2.36
CA GLU A 12 -25.63 40.34 1.05
C GLU A 12 -25.33 39.38 -0.09
N VAL A 13 -25.91 39.62 -1.28
CA VAL A 13 -25.66 38.80 -2.48
C VAL A 13 -24.82 39.65 -3.45
N ARG A 14 -23.55 39.24 -3.65
CA ARG A 14 -22.64 39.93 -4.58
C ARG A 14 -21.70 38.94 -5.29
N ALA A 15 -20.75 39.46 -6.05
CA ALA A 15 -19.71 38.63 -6.66
C ALA A 15 -18.90 37.92 -5.58
N PRO A 16 -18.53 36.64 -5.81
CA PRO A 16 -17.63 35.94 -4.89
C PRO A 16 -16.33 36.70 -4.66
N THR A 17 -15.86 36.69 -3.41
CA THR A 17 -14.60 37.32 -2.99
C THR A 17 -13.68 36.30 -2.33
N PRO A 18 -13.19 35.29 -3.08
CA PRO A 18 -12.33 34.26 -2.51
C PRO A 18 -11.00 34.87 -2.02
N GLY A 19 -10.57 34.48 -0.83
CA GLY A 19 -9.30 34.93 -0.25
C GLY A 19 -9.30 36.32 0.40
N VAL A 20 -10.44 37.01 0.43
CA VAL A 20 -10.59 38.31 1.16
C VAL A 20 -11.84 38.28 2.02
N ASN A 21 -11.91 39.19 2.99
CA ASN A 21 -13.13 39.39 3.75
C ASN A 21 -14.27 39.89 2.81
N ASN A 22 -15.51 39.58 3.18
CA ASN A 22 -16.67 39.89 2.34
C ASN A 22 -16.90 41.38 2.09
N ASP A 23 -16.31 42.23 2.91
CA ASP A 23 -16.33 43.69 2.73
C ASP A 23 -15.18 44.22 1.85
N GLY A 24 -14.33 43.32 1.33
CA GLY A 24 -13.16 43.65 0.53
C GLY A 24 -11.92 44.00 1.35
N SER A 25 -12.03 43.96 2.68
CA SER A 25 -10.89 44.14 3.56
C SER A 25 -10.15 42.80 3.79
N GLY A 26 -8.96 42.84 4.31
CA GLY A 26 -8.15 41.67 4.65
C GLY A 26 -7.13 41.31 3.58
N VAL A 27 -6.41 40.24 3.86
CA VAL A 27 -5.32 39.76 3.00
C VAL A 27 -5.89 38.97 1.83
N VAL A 28 -5.53 39.35 0.61
CA VAL A 28 -5.74 38.49 -0.57
C VAL A 28 -4.78 37.33 -0.45
N LEU A 29 -5.34 36.11 -0.35
CA LEU A 29 -4.52 34.89 -0.24
C LEU A 29 -3.90 34.58 -1.60
N ASN A 30 -2.60 34.34 -1.60
CA ASN A 30 -1.86 33.82 -2.73
C ASN A 30 -1.71 32.29 -2.56
N TYR A 31 -2.21 31.52 -3.49
CA TYR A 31 -2.20 30.07 -3.41
C TYR A 31 -0.91 29.51 -4.01
N VAL A 32 -0.25 28.65 -3.24
CA VAL A 32 0.98 27.98 -3.64
C VAL A 32 0.64 26.55 -4.07
N SER A 33 1.00 26.18 -5.28
CA SER A 33 0.88 24.84 -5.81
C SER A 33 2.27 24.23 -5.99
N VAL A 34 2.38 22.92 -5.69
CA VAL A 34 3.58 22.11 -5.94
C VAL A 34 3.29 21.07 -7.02
N SER A 35 4.26 20.81 -7.88
CA SER A 35 4.16 19.83 -8.96
C SER A 35 5.52 19.26 -9.34
N THR A 36 5.49 18.09 -9.96
CA THR A 36 6.60 17.41 -10.63
C THR A 36 6.21 17.09 -12.06
N SER A 37 7.17 16.74 -12.91
CA SER A 37 6.89 16.38 -14.31
C SER A 37 6.24 14.99 -14.46
N GLN A 38 6.45 14.10 -13.49
CA GLN A 38 5.93 12.75 -13.45
C GLN A 38 5.44 12.41 -12.05
N THR A 39 4.70 11.34 -11.91
CA THR A 39 4.23 10.79 -10.62
C THR A 39 5.07 9.62 -10.13
N SER A 40 6.09 9.25 -10.89
CA SER A 40 7.06 8.21 -10.53
C SER A 40 8.40 8.44 -11.20
N TYR A 41 9.46 7.97 -10.57
CA TYR A 41 10.85 8.01 -11.05
C TYR A 41 11.55 6.72 -10.64
N ASN A 42 12.66 6.39 -11.31
CA ASN A 42 13.54 5.32 -10.87
C ASN A 42 14.65 5.90 -9.98
N GLU A 43 15.25 5.08 -9.17
CA GLU A 43 16.50 5.39 -8.51
C GLU A 43 17.55 5.85 -9.55
N GLY A 44 18.48 6.69 -9.10
CA GLY A 44 19.47 7.32 -9.99
C GLY A 44 18.94 8.47 -10.83
N GLU A 45 17.62 8.68 -10.93
CA GLU A 45 17.05 9.79 -11.69
C GLU A 45 17.12 11.11 -10.93
N SER A 46 17.09 12.21 -11.68
CA SER A 46 16.95 13.56 -11.12
C SER A 46 15.73 14.24 -11.70
N PHE A 47 15.01 14.95 -10.87
CA PHE A 47 13.82 15.70 -11.28
C PHE A 47 13.68 17.02 -10.54
N ASN A 48 12.79 17.88 -11.03
CA ASN A 48 12.51 19.17 -10.40
C ASN A 48 11.17 19.12 -9.65
N ILE A 49 11.18 19.66 -8.42
CA ILE A 49 9.97 20.04 -7.70
C ILE A 49 9.73 21.52 -7.99
N ILE A 50 8.58 21.81 -8.60
CA ILE A 50 8.21 23.14 -9.08
C ILE A 50 7.13 23.71 -8.17
N PHE A 51 7.36 24.90 -7.66
CA PHE A 51 6.40 25.67 -6.89
C PHE A 51 5.89 26.85 -7.71
N THR A 52 4.57 27.02 -7.72
CA THR A 52 3.91 28.12 -8.44
C THR A 52 2.92 28.84 -7.55
N THR A 53 2.82 30.16 -7.72
CA THR A 53 1.80 30.99 -7.06
C THR A 53 0.79 31.49 -8.09
N ASN A 54 -0.48 31.63 -7.68
CA ASN A 54 -1.52 32.15 -8.58
C ASN A 54 -1.44 33.67 -8.82
N GLN A 55 -0.63 34.40 -8.03
CA GLN A 55 -0.36 35.82 -8.18
C GLN A 55 1.14 36.05 -8.00
N LEU A 56 1.63 37.19 -8.53
CA LEU A 56 3.02 37.60 -8.33
C LEU A 56 3.34 37.71 -6.85
N VAL A 57 4.51 37.26 -6.46
CA VAL A 57 5.04 37.46 -5.10
C VAL A 57 5.33 38.95 -4.93
N THR A 58 4.84 39.56 -3.86
CA THR A 58 4.97 41.00 -3.56
C THR A 58 5.54 41.23 -2.15
N GLY A 59 6.13 42.37 -1.92
CA GLY A 59 6.69 42.77 -0.63
C GLY A 59 8.06 42.19 -0.35
N SER A 60 8.15 40.90 -0.14
CA SER A 60 9.39 40.16 0.09
C SER A 60 9.39 38.83 -0.67
N ASN A 61 10.56 38.23 -0.85
CA ASN A 61 10.67 36.89 -1.43
C ASN A 61 9.87 35.88 -0.62
N LEU A 62 9.21 34.93 -1.29
CA LEU A 62 8.52 33.84 -0.67
C LEU A 62 9.49 32.65 -0.50
N ASN A 63 9.82 32.33 0.74
CA ASN A 63 10.60 31.13 1.06
C ASN A 63 9.63 30.00 1.43
N ILE A 64 9.81 28.85 0.80
CA ILE A 64 8.99 27.66 0.99
C ILE A 64 9.93 26.53 1.43
N SER A 65 9.64 25.92 2.58
CA SER A 65 10.32 24.72 3.05
C SER A 65 9.38 23.52 2.91
N PHE A 66 9.92 22.36 2.65
CA PHE A 66 9.17 21.10 2.55
C PHE A 66 10.03 19.95 3.05
N ILE A 67 9.40 18.81 3.29
CA ILE A 67 10.06 17.54 3.63
C ILE A 67 9.64 16.49 2.62
N LEU A 68 10.47 15.47 2.43
CA LEU A 68 10.25 14.38 1.47
C LEU A 68 10.07 13.01 2.13
N ASN A 69 10.31 12.91 3.44
CA ASN A 69 10.28 11.66 4.16
C ASN A 69 8.88 11.04 4.21
N ASN A 70 8.80 9.75 3.95
CA ASN A 70 7.58 8.97 4.06
C ASN A 70 7.89 7.48 4.26
N GLY A 71 7.69 6.97 5.47
CA GLY A 71 7.98 5.57 5.77
C GLY A 71 9.46 5.24 5.65
N ASN A 72 9.80 4.41 4.68
CA ASN A 72 11.18 4.02 4.41
C ASN A 72 11.95 5.07 3.62
N PHE A 73 11.27 5.88 2.78
CA PHE A 73 11.92 6.95 2.04
C PHE A 73 12.39 8.07 2.98
N ASP A 74 13.68 8.32 3.06
CA ASP A 74 14.28 9.30 3.96
C ASP A 74 15.48 10.04 3.35
N THR A 75 16.37 10.56 4.16
CA THR A 75 17.51 11.37 3.71
C THR A 75 18.64 10.53 3.12
N ASP A 76 18.60 9.21 3.28
CA ASP A 76 19.61 8.32 2.71
C ASP A 76 19.28 7.96 1.25
N ASP A 77 18.06 8.28 0.77
CA ASP A 77 17.56 7.94 -0.58
C ASP A 77 17.70 9.07 -1.59
N PHE A 78 18.01 10.29 -1.14
CA PHE A 78 18.13 11.43 -2.05
C PHE A 78 19.14 12.47 -1.63
N SER A 79 19.52 13.29 -2.61
CA SER A 79 20.21 14.57 -2.38
C SER A 79 19.46 15.70 -3.04
N GLY A 80 19.56 16.89 -2.43
CA GLY A 80 18.92 18.09 -2.94
C GLY A 80 18.58 19.09 -1.85
N ILE A 81 18.06 20.25 -2.26
CA ILE A 81 17.68 21.31 -1.34
C ILE A 81 16.17 21.27 -1.12
N VAL A 82 15.74 21.03 0.13
CA VAL A 82 14.33 20.94 0.52
C VAL A 82 13.72 22.30 0.90
N ASN A 83 14.19 23.34 0.24
CA ASN A 83 13.60 24.68 0.30
C ASN A 83 13.76 25.37 -1.05
N VAL A 84 12.85 26.30 -1.32
CA VAL A 84 12.87 27.09 -2.56
C VAL A 84 12.43 28.52 -2.28
N THR A 85 12.97 29.46 -3.03
CA THR A 85 12.61 30.87 -2.93
C THR A 85 11.96 31.33 -4.24
N ILE A 86 10.73 31.85 -4.19
CA ILE A 86 10.12 32.57 -5.30
C ILE A 86 10.41 34.05 -5.11
N PRO A 87 11.20 34.68 -6.01
CA PRO A 87 11.53 36.11 -5.88
C PRO A 87 10.31 37.05 -6.05
N VAL A 88 10.40 38.22 -5.49
CA VAL A 88 9.43 39.27 -5.74
C VAL A 88 9.28 39.51 -7.25
N GLY A 89 8.05 39.63 -7.72
CA GLY A 89 7.73 39.81 -9.13
C GLY A 89 7.69 38.54 -9.96
N GLN A 90 7.95 37.40 -9.34
CA GLN A 90 7.85 36.08 -9.99
C GLN A 90 6.66 35.30 -9.44
N THR A 91 6.25 34.26 -10.17
CA THR A 91 5.19 33.33 -9.78
C THR A 91 5.68 31.89 -9.65
N THR A 92 6.93 31.60 -9.98
CA THR A 92 7.44 30.23 -10.01
C THR A 92 8.90 30.16 -9.57
N SER A 93 9.26 29.05 -8.97
CA SER A 93 10.63 28.62 -8.71
C SER A 93 10.68 27.12 -8.56
N GLN A 94 11.87 26.52 -8.66
CA GLN A 94 12.06 25.09 -8.57
C GLN A 94 13.35 24.74 -7.83
N THR A 95 13.41 23.50 -7.35
CA THR A 95 14.61 22.87 -6.83
C THR A 95 14.77 21.50 -7.47
N SER A 96 16.02 21.03 -7.63
CA SER A 96 16.31 19.72 -8.16
C SER A 96 16.56 18.74 -7.03
N ILE A 97 15.99 17.55 -7.16
CA ILE A 97 16.22 16.38 -6.30
C ILE A 97 16.90 15.32 -7.17
N THR A 98 17.90 14.67 -6.63
CA THR A 98 18.56 13.51 -7.25
C THR A 98 18.34 12.31 -6.31
N LEU A 99 17.73 11.27 -6.84
CA LEU A 99 17.56 9.99 -6.15
C LEU A 99 18.88 9.25 -6.17
N PHE A 100 19.21 8.57 -5.09
CA PHE A 100 20.37 7.71 -5.06
C PHE A 100 20.05 6.40 -5.77
N ASP A 101 21.06 5.73 -6.23
CA ASP A 101 21.06 4.44 -6.90
C ASP A 101 22.15 3.62 -6.22
N ASP A 102 21.79 2.54 -5.59
CA ASP A 102 22.76 1.70 -4.87
C ASP A 102 22.72 0.24 -5.35
N SER A 103 22.74 -0.75 -4.57
CA SER A 103 22.73 -2.16 -4.98
C SER A 103 21.95 -3.04 -3.98
N PHE A 104 21.09 -2.44 -3.20
CA PHE A 104 20.27 -3.14 -2.24
C PHE A 104 18.83 -3.24 -2.74
N ASP A 105 18.23 -4.41 -2.63
CA ASP A 105 16.79 -4.61 -2.84
C ASP A 105 16.03 -4.08 -1.62
N GLU A 106 15.67 -2.80 -1.65
CA GLU A 106 14.92 -2.11 -0.61
C GLU A 106 13.41 -2.10 -0.89
N GLY A 107 13.07 -2.35 -2.14
CA GLY A 107 11.71 -2.32 -2.66
C GLY A 107 11.26 -0.94 -3.13
N ASP A 108 10.22 -0.92 -3.96
CA ASP A 108 9.62 0.35 -4.40
C ASP A 108 9.18 1.18 -3.19
N GLU A 109 9.36 2.50 -3.27
CA GLU A 109 9.06 3.43 -2.20
C GLU A 109 8.08 4.53 -2.62
N GLU A 110 7.55 5.27 -1.65
CA GLU A 110 6.72 6.44 -1.87
C GLU A 110 7.32 7.66 -1.17
N MET A 111 7.86 8.58 -1.96
CA MET A 111 8.28 9.89 -1.49
C MET A 111 7.07 10.80 -1.32
N LEU A 112 6.94 11.49 -0.18
CA LEU A 112 5.85 12.43 0.10
C LEU A 112 6.38 13.87 0.14
N ILE A 113 5.97 14.70 -0.84
CA ILE A 113 6.27 16.13 -0.80
C ILE A 113 5.31 16.82 0.16
N ASN A 114 5.78 17.12 1.36
CA ASN A 114 4.99 17.78 2.41
C ASN A 114 5.47 19.22 2.60
N VAL A 115 4.69 20.18 2.10
CA VAL A 115 4.97 21.62 2.23
C VAL A 115 4.72 22.06 3.66
N GLN A 116 5.71 22.69 4.27
CA GLN A 116 5.64 23.20 5.63
C GLN A 116 4.83 24.52 5.69
N ALA A 117 4.61 25.01 6.91
CA ALA A 117 3.81 26.21 7.12
C ALA A 117 4.31 27.40 6.27
N LEU A 118 3.41 27.94 5.46
CA LEU A 118 3.67 29.10 4.61
C LEU A 118 3.54 30.42 5.39
N PRO A 119 4.22 31.50 4.96
CA PRO A 119 4.07 32.81 5.55
C PRO A 119 2.63 33.34 5.46
N LEU A 120 2.32 34.31 6.30
CA LEU A 120 1.01 35.00 6.27
C LEU A 120 0.70 35.56 4.87
N GLY A 121 -0.50 35.31 4.38
CA GLY A 121 -0.96 35.68 3.05
C GLY A 121 -0.80 34.61 2.00
N TYR A 122 -0.10 33.50 2.31
CA TYR A 122 0.05 32.38 1.42
C TYR A 122 -0.66 31.14 1.98
N VAL A 123 -1.22 30.33 1.09
CA VAL A 123 -1.93 29.08 1.43
C VAL A 123 -1.54 28.00 0.45
N SER A 124 -1.26 26.80 0.94
CA SER A 124 -1.02 25.65 0.08
C SER A 124 -2.31 25.23 -0.64
N ASN A 125 -2.27 25.19 -1.96
CA ASN A 125 -3.38 24.73 -2.81
C ASN A 125 -3.42 23.21 -2.90
N ASN A 126 -2.26 22.58 -2.90
CA ASN A 126 -2.08 21.13 -2.83
C ASN A 126 -0.88 20.82 -1.94
N ASN A 127 -0.97 19.73 -1.20
CA ASN A 127 0.08 19.25 -0.30
C ASN A 127 0.01 17.73 -0.27
N ASN A 128 1.03 17.11 0.32
CA ASN A 128 1.11 15.65 0.40
C ASN A 128 1.03 14.97 -0.98
N ILE A 129 1.78 15.50 -1.95
CA ILE A 129 1.93 14.85 -3.25
C ILE A 129 2.83 13.64 -3.07
N THR A 130 2.30 12.46 -3.39
CA THR A 130 3.04 11.21 -3.36
C THR A 130 3.66 10.96 -4.73
N ILE A 131 4.95 10.65 -4.74
CA ILE A 131 5.74 10.26 -5.92
C ILE A 131 6.28 8.87 -5.64
N ARG A 132 6.04 7.94 -6.55
CA ARG A 132 6.61 6.59 -6.45
C ARG A 132 8.04 6.58 -6.94
N ILE A 133 8.92 5.95 -6.16
CA ILE A 133 10.30 5.67 -6.53
C ILE A 133 10.41 4.17 -6.77
N TYR A 134 10.88 3.80 -7.95
CA TYR A 134 11.09 2.41 -8.32
C TYR A 134 12.54 2.02 -8.02
N ASP A 135 12.67 1.00 -7.17
CA ASP A 135 13.92 0.31 -6.95
C ASP A 135 14.27 -0.53 -8.18
N ASN A 136 15.49 -0.36 -8.67
CA ASN A 136 15.98 -1.07 -9.84
C ASN A 136 16.88 -2.27 -9.50
N ASP A 137 17.16 -2.51 -8.22
CA ASP A 137 18.02 -3.56 -7.67
C ASP A 137 17.25 -4.80 -7.17
N TYR A 138 16.09 -5.06 -7.75
CA TYR A 138 15.23 -6.17 -7.41
C TYR A 138 15.85 -7.54 -7.67
N ILE A 139 15.45 -8.52 -6.86
CA ILE A 139 15.89 -9.92 -7.00
C ILE A 139 15.14 -10.60 -8.14
N VAL A 140 15.86 -11.23 -9.04
CA VAL A 140 15.34 -12.07 -10.12
C VAL A 140 15.60 -13.54 -9.80
N GLN A 141 14.54 -14.34 -9.86
CA GLN A 141 14.62 -15.80 -9.74
C GLN A 141 14.11 -16.46 -11.01
N ALA A 142 14.73 -17.55 -11.41
CA ALA A 142 14.26 -18.27 -12.58
C ALA A 142 12.89 -18.91 -12.30
N TYR A 143 11.88 -18.51 -13.07
CA TYR A 143 10.54 -19.07 -12.98
C TYR A 143 10.58 -20.61 -13.13
N GLY A 144 9.85 -21.32 -12.25
CA GLY A 144 9.81 -22.78 -12.26
C GLY A 144 11.07 -23.48 -11.74
N THR A 145 12.10 -22.73 -11.36
CA THR A 145 13.18 -23.29 -10.53
C THR A 145 12.69 -23.24 -9.10
N PRO A 146 12.44 -24.40 -8.44
CA PRO A 146 12.18 -24.35 -7.02
C PRO A 146 13.35 -23.59 -6.40
N LEU A 147 13.05 -22.52 -5.68
CA LEU A 147 14.00 -21.93 -4.77
C LEU A 147 14.63 -23.07 -4.01
N ASN A 148 15.81 -23.45 -4.45
CA ASN A 148 16.68 -24.47 -3.94
C ASN A 148 15.95 -25.25 -2.86
N PRO A 149 15.47 -26.51 -3.10
CA PRO A 149 14.77 -27.24 -2.07
C PRO A 149 15.66 -27.19 -0.86
N THR A 150 15.28 -26.36 0.07
CA THR A 150 16.06 -26.03 1.25
C THR A 150 15.97 -27.14 2.29
N PHE A 151 15.61 -28.34 1.84
CA PHE A 151 15.65 -29.54 2.65
C PHE A 151 17.02 -29.66 3.32
N GLY A 152 17.05 -29.43 4.62
CA GLY A 152 18.27 -29.47 5.43
C GLY A 152 19.12 -28.17 5.37
N LEU A 153 18.72 -27.15 4.62
CA LEU A 153 19.44 -25.87 4.56
C LEU A 153 18.74 -24.75 5.33
N VAL A 154 17.43 -24.87 5.59
CA VAL A 154 16.73 -23.94 6.48
C VAL A 154 17.05 -24.33 7.92
N PRO A 155 17.66 -23.45 8.73
CA PRO A 155 17.83 -23.71 10.14
C PRO A 155 16.45 -24.02 10.75
N PRO A 156 16.29 -25.14 11.46
CA PRO A 156 15.03 -25.48 12.08
C PRO A 156 14.70 -24.40 13.14
N THR A 157 13.65 -23.66 12.89
CA THR A 157 13.13 -22.66 13.86
C THR A 157 12.10 -23.27 14.80
N ILE A 158 11.81 -24.57 14.64
CA ILE A 158 10.84 -25.28 15.47
C ILE A 158 11.39 -25.48 16.90
N PRO A 159 10.54 -25.31 17.91
CA PRO A 159 10.93 -25.59 19.30
C PRO A 159 11.42 -27.02 19.51
N ILE A 160 12.39 -27.19 20.41
CA ILE A 160 12.87 -28.52 20.78
C ILE A 160 11.67 -29.34 21.32
N GLY A 161 11.55 -30.58 20.86
CA GLY A 161 10.47 -31.47 21.28
C GLY A 161 9.11 -31.20 20.60
N TYR A 162 9.04 -30.32 19.61
CA TYR A 162 7.78 -29.98 18.92
C TYR A 162 7.05 -31.22 18.37
N TYR A 163 7.77 -32.21 17.88
CA TYR A 163 7.22 -33.45 17.33
C TYR A 163 7.24 -34.65 18.27
N ASP A 164 7.72 -34.53 19.52
CA ASP A 164 7.89 -35.64 20.43
C ASP A 164 6.60 -36.42 20.69
N SER A 165 5.45 -35.76 20.70
CA SER A 165 4.15 -36.35 20.89
C SER A 165 3.70 -37.27 19.71
N LEU A 166 4.41 -37.24 18.59
CA LEU A 166 4.11 -38.03 17.40
C LEU A 166 4.80 -39.42 17.43
N GLU A 167 5.82 -39.60 18.29
CA GLU A 167 6.65 -40.80 18.33
C GLU A 167 5.82 -42.05 18.64
N GLY A 168 6.03 -43.10 17.82
CA GLY A 168 5.34 -44.37 17.96
C GLY A 168 3.87 -44.37 17.55
N LEU A 169 3.30 -43.24 17.11
CA LEU A 169 1.92 -43.15 16.65
C LEU A 169 1.78 -43.54 15.17
N SER A 170 0.59 -44.04 14.80
CA SER A 170 0.23 -44.35 13.42
C SER A 170 -1.27 -44.18 13.17
N GLY A 171 -1.68 -44.14 11.90
CA GLY A 171 -3.09 -44.07 11.49
C GLY A 171 -3.82 -42.88 12.08
N ASN A 172 -5.02 -43.07 12.61
CA ASN A 172 -5.86 -42.01 13.17
C ASN A 172 -5.24 -41.36 14.42
N ALA A 173 -4.49 -42.10 15.22
CA ALA A 173 -3.82 -41.55 16.39
C ALA A 173 -2.73 -40.51 15.97
N LEU A 174 -1.94 -40.86 14.96
CA LEU A 174 -0.96 -39.92 14.40
C LEU A 174 -1.64 -38.69 13.80
N LYS A 175 -2.72 -38.90 13.02
CA LYS A 175 -3.47 -37.77 12.44
C LYS A 175 -4.00 -36.81 13.51
N GLN A 176 -4.58 -37.36 14.60
CA GLN A 176 -5.07 -36.53 15.69
C GLN A 176 -3.95 -35.77 16.39
N ALA A 177 -2.84 -36.48 16.69
CA ALA A 177 -1.71 -35.83 17.35
C ALA A 177 -1.06 -34.69 16.49
N VAL A 178 -0.99 -34.91 15.18
CA VAL A 178 -0.55 -33.82 14.25
C VAL A 178 -1.53 -32.64 14.33
N GLN A 179 -2.83 -32.91 14.27
CA GLN A 179 -3.85 -31.86 14.38
C GLN A 179 -3.73 -31.09 15.71
N ASP A 180 -3.54 -31.82 16.81
CA ASP A 180 -3.39 -31.22 18.14
C ASP A 180 -2.16 -30.31 18.23
N ILE A 181 -1.08 -30.63 17.53
CA ILE A 181 0.12 -29.76 17.45
C ILE A 181 -0.17 -28.52 16.61
N ILE A 182 -0.60 -28.69 15.38
CA ILE A 182 -0.75 -27.56 14.43
C ILE A 182 -1.91 -26.63 14.75
N ALA A 183 -2.88 -27.09 15.54
CA ALA A 183 -4.03 -26.31 15.98
C ALA A 183 -3.92 -25.82 17.44
N ASN A 184 -2.81 -26.07 18.12
CA ASN A 184 -2.65 -25.71 19.52
C ASN A 184 -2.28 -24.22 19.66
N PRO A 185 -3.20 -23.36 20.13
CA PRO A 185 -2.96 -21.93 20.22
C PRO A 185 -1.90 -21.53 21.27
N THR A 186 -1.46 -22.46 22.11
CA THR A 186 -0.40 -22.23 23.09
C THR A 186 1.00 -22.52 22.54
N ILE A 187 1.08 -23.21 21.40
CA ILE A 187 2.35 -23.63 20.77
C ILE A 187 2.55 -22.95 19.43
N VAL A 188 1.51 -22.84 18.63
CA VAL A 188 1.57 -22.31 17.27
C VAL A 188 0.77 -21.03 17.21
N ARG A 189 1.39 -19.99 16.68
CA ARG A 189 0.70 -18.77 16.40
C ARG A 189 -0.24 -18.95 15.21
N ALA A 190 -1.51 -18.64 15.36
CA ALA A 190 -2.39 -18.35 14.25
C ALA A 190 -2.17 -16.92 13.78
N HIS A 191 -2.28 -16.68 12.49
CA HIS A 191 -2.26 -15.34 11.93
C HIS A 191 -3.67 -14.75 11.94
N ASN A 192 -3.76 -13.44 12.18
CA ASN A 192 -5.00 -12.73 11.94
C ASN A 192 -5.11 -12.34 10.45
N TYR A 193 -6.28 -11.84 10.04
CA TYR A 193 -6.49 -11.50 8.62
C TYR A 193 -5.61 -10.32 8.15
N GLY A 194 -5.20 -9.43 9.06
CA GLY A 194 -4.25 -8.36 8.75
C GLY A 194 -2.86 -8.87 8.39
N ASP A 195 -2.39 -9.94 9.05
CA ASP A 195 -1.08 -10.52 8.79
C ASP A 195 -0.96 -11.12 7.38
N ILE A 196 -2.07 -11.57 6.81
CA ILE A 196 -2.08 -12.20 5.48
C ILE A 196 -1.56 -11.26 4.40
N GLU A 197 -1.80 -9.95 4.49
CA GLU A 197 -1.20 -8.99 3.57
C GLU A 197 0.32 -9.15 3.49
N PHE A 198 0.98 -9.17 4.64
CA PHE A 198 2.44 -9.25 4.73
C PHE A 198 2.96 -10.63 4.35
N ILE A 199 2.20 -11.69 4.65
CA ILE A 199 2.54 -13.05 4.22
C ILE A 199 2.51 -13.15 2.69
N LEU A 200 1.49 -12.60 2.03
CA LEU A 200 1.37 -12.66 0.57
C LEU A 200 2.42 -11.79 -0.14
N LYS A 201 2.82 -10.67 0.44
CA LYS A 201 3.94 -9.86 -0.04
C LYS A 201 5.24 -10.66 -0.15
N GLU A 202 5.41 -11.69 0.68
CA GLU A 202 6.56 -12.58 0.63
C GLU A 202 6.28 -13.88 -0.15
N ALA A 203 5.12 -14.51 0.08
CA ALA A 203 4.81 -15.83 -0.47
C ALA A 203 4.44 -15.81 -1.96
N ASP A 204 3.83 -14.72 -2.40
CA ASP A 204 3.38 -14.53 -3.79
C ASP A 204 4.26 -13.53 -4.56
N LYS A 205 5.52 -13.32 -4.14
CA LYS A 205 6.47 -12.48 -4.90
C LYS A 205 6.59 -12.97 -6.35
N ASN A 206 6.60 -12.01 -7.26
CA ASN A 206 6.93 -12.30 -8.65
C ASN A 206 8.38 -12.79 -8.74
N PRO A 207 8.65 -14.01 -9.28
CA PRO A 207 10.00 -14.52 -9.37
C PRO A 207 10.92 -13.71 -10.29
N LEU A 208 10.37 -12.86 -11.14
CA LEU A 208 11.15 -12.00 -12.05
C LEU A 208 11.42 -10.60 -11.48
N ASN A 209 10.75 -10.23 -10.39
CA ASN A 209 10.94 -8.93 -9.75
C ASN A 209 10.37 -8.99 -8.33
N SER A 210 11.24 -8.92 -7.31
CA SER A 210 10.87 -9.00 -5.89
C SER A 210 9.97 -7.85 -5.41
N ASN A 211 9.91 -6.71 -6.14
CA ASN A 211 9.06 -5.57 -5.83
C ASN A 211 7.60 -5.76 -6.25
N GLN A 212 7.26 -6.93 -6.77
CA GLN A 212 5.94 -7.26 -7.29
C GLN A 212 5.40 -8.55 -6.66
N VAL A 213 4.07 -8.62 -6.50
CA VAL A 213 3.35 -9.88 -6.28
C VAL A 213 2.90 -10.46 -7.62
N TRP A 214 2.78 -11.78 -7.69
CA TRP A 214 2.17 -12.49 -8.81
C TRP A 214 0.69 -12.73 -8.51
N GLN A 215 -0.18 -12.19 -9.34
CA GLN A 215 -1.62 -12.34 -9.19
C GLN A 215 -2.08 -13.68 -9.77
N MET A 216 -2.90 -14.41 -9.03
CA MET A 216 -3.19 -15.82 -9.32
C MET A 216 -4.08 -16.02 -10.55
N TYR A 217 -5.18 -15.27 -10.69
CA TYR A 217 -6.16 -15.49 -11.76
C TYR A 217 -5.78 -14.81 -13.07
N VAL A 218 -5.27 -13.59 -12.96
CA VAL A 218 -4.85 -12.81 -14.14
C VAL A 218 -3.44 -13.15 -14.63
N GLU A 219 -2.73 -14.01 -13.89
CA GLU A 219 -1.36 -14.44 -14.22
C GLU A 219 -0.43 -13.28 -14.62
N SER A 220 -0.47 -12.21 -13.87
CA SER A 220 0.31 -11.00 -14.14
C SER A 220 0.92 -10.42 -12.88
N PRO A 221 2.07 -9.73 -13.00
CA PRO A 221 2.68 -9.08 -11.86
C PRO A 221 1.94 -7.79 -11.50
N LYS A 222 2.02 -7.41 -10.21
CA LYS A 222 1.50 -6.16 -9.67
C LYS A 222 2.47 -5.61 -8.64
N PRO A 223 2.79 -4.30 -8.61
CA PRO A 223 3.62 -3.74 -7.56
C PRO A 223 3.11 -4.07 -6.16
N ILE A 224 3.99 -4.42 -5.25
CA ILE A 224 3.65 -4.71 -3.84
C ILE A 224 2.91 -3.53 -3.20
N LEU A 225 3.30 -2.30 -3.53
CA LEU A 225 2.70 -1.07 -3.01
C LEU A 225 1.26 -0.83 -3.50
N ASP A 226 0.81 -1.50 -4.56
CA ASP A 226 -0.56 -1.39 -5.06
C ASP A 226 -1.56 -2.25 -4.27
N TYR A 227 -1.24 -2.58 -3.01
CA TYR A 227 -2.20 -3.26 -2.13
C TYR A 227 -3.41 -2.36 -1.83
N GLN A 228 -4.59 -2.96 -1.83
CA GLN A 228 -5.85 -2.25 -1.57
C GLN A 228 -5.93 -1.75 -0.12
N THR A 229 -5.74 -0.46 0.09
CA THR A 229 -5.89 0.21 1.40
C THR A 229 -7.22 0.95 1.55
N GLY A 230 -7.92 1.18 0.44
CA GLY A 230 -9.18 1.93 0.38
C GLY A 230 -10.37 1.09 -0.09
N SER A 231 -11.46 1.76 -0.41
CA SER A 231 -12.70 1.12 -0.89
C SER A 231 -12.66 0.74 -2.38
N SER A 232 -11.77 1.33 -3.18
CA SER A 232 -11.61 0.99 -4.59
C SER A 232 -10.83 -0.31 -4.73
N ASN A 233 -11.32 -1.20 -5.58
CA ASN A 233 -10.65 -2.44 -5.97
C ASN A 233 -10.03 -2.36 -7.38
N ILE A 234 -10.06 -1.20 -8.02
CA ILE A 234 -9.56 -1.01 -9.40
C ILE A 234 -8.10 -0.60 -9.35
N GLY A 235 -7.24 -1.31 -10.09
CA GLY A 235 -5.83 -1.01 -10.21
C GLY A 235 -4.99 -1.44 -9.01
N VAL A 236 -5.55 -2.17 -8.07
CA VAL A 236 -4.93 -2.67 -6.85
C VAL A 236 -5.00 -4.18 -6.76
N TRP A 237 -4.14 -4.79 -5.93
CA TRP A 237 -4.26 -6.19 -5.55
C TRP A 237 -4.79 -6.32 -4.12
N ASN A 238 -5.41 -7.46 -3.81
CA ASN A 238 -5.91 -7.77 -2.48
C ASN A 238 -5.80 -9.28 -2.17
N ARG A 239 -6.33 -9.67 -1.02
CA ARG A 239 -6.31 -11.04 -0.52
C ARG A 239 -7.51 -11.80 -1.08
N GLU A 240 -7.27 -12.76 -1.95
CA GLU A 240 -8.30 -13.66 -2.49
C GLU A 240 -8.39 -14.95 -1.68
N HIS A 241 -9.59 -15.27 -1.21
CA HIS A 241 -9.91 -16.60 -0.69
C HIS A 241 -10.22 -17.53 -1.85
N ILE A 242 -9.28 -18.40 -2.24
CA ILE A 242 -9.49 -19.39 -3.31
C ILE A 242 -10.74 -20.22 -3.03
N PHE A 243 -10.92 -20.67 -1.79
CA PHE A 243 -12.20 -21.23 -1.34
C PHE A 243 -13.01 -20.14 -0.64
N PRO A 244 -14.13 -19.67 -1.23
CA PRO A 244 -14.83 -18.50 -0.71
C PRO A 244 -15.31 -18.68 0.72
N GLN A 245 -15.14 -17.64 1.52
CA GLN A 245 -15.59 -17.61 2.93
C GLN A 245 -17.07 -18.01 3.06
N SER A 246 -17.94 -17.49 2.21
CA SER A 246 -19.38 -17.78 2.24
C SER A 246 -19.73 -19.23 1.95
N ARG A 247 -18.86 -19.97 1.24
CA ARG A 247 -19.05 -21.39 0.95
C ARG A 247 -18.40 -22.28 1.99
N GLY A 248 -17.33 -21.81 2.63
CA GLY A 248 -16.65 -22.52 3.71
C GLY A 248 -17.37 -22.45 5.03
N GLY A 249 -18.30 -21.50 5.19
CA GLY A 249 -19.01 -21.28 6.43
C GLY A 249 -18.13 -20.83 7.60
N PHE A 250 -16.90 -20.35 7.30
CA PHE A 250 -16.01 -19.87 8.33
C PHE A 250 -16.25 -18.38 8.63
N SER A 251 -15.99 -18.00 9.89
CA SER A 251 -16.17 -16.63 10.38
C SER A 251 -15.20 -15.66 9.76
N GLY A 252 -15.61 -14.40 9.63
CA GLY A 252 -14.75 -13.26 9.31
C GLY A 252 -14.31 -12.48 10.54
N GLY A 253 -14.23 -13.12 11.70
CA GLY A 253 -14.10 -12.46 13.00
C GLY A 253 -12.70 -12.00 13.39
N THR A 254 -11.66 -12.28 12.59
CA THR A 254 -10.30 -11.85 12.95
C THR A 254 -10.06 -10.37 12.73
N SER A 255 -9.09 -9.82 13.46
CA SER A 255 -8.59 -8.46 13.24
C SER A 255 -8.04 -8.28 11.83
N SER A 256 -8.41 -7.17 11.19
CA SER A 256 -7.78 -6.72 9.95
C SER A 256 -6.50 -5.91 10.20
N THR A 257 -6.14 -5.65 11.44
CA THR A 257 -4.88 -5.00 11.82
C THR A 257 -3.85 -6.08 12.10
N ALA A 258 -2.78 -6.09 11.32
CA ALA A 258 -1.68 -7.02 11.49
C ALA A 258 -1.05 -6.88 12.89
N ASP A 259 -0.65 -7.99 13.49
CA ASP A 259 0.13 -8.03 14.72
C ASP A 259 1.49 -8.75 14.54
N GLY A 260 1.84 -9.06 13.29
CA GLY A 260 3.14 -9.57 12.84
C GLY A 260 3.09 -11.00 12.30
N ILE A 261 4.08 -11.35 11.49
CA ILE A 261 4.16 -12.65 10.79
C ILE A 261 5.07 -13.68 11.47
N GLY A 262 5.64 -13.35 12.62
CA GLY A 262 6.53 -14.26 13.36
C GLY A 262 5.75 -15.42 13.97
N VAL A 263 5.88 -16.63 13.41
CA VAL A 263 5.08 -17.82 13.75
C VAL A 263 5.18 -18.31 15.21
N TRP A 264 6.20 -17.89 15.94
CA TRP A 264 6.40 -18.26 17.35
C TRP A 264 6.08 -17.15 18.35
N LEU A 265 5.52 -16.03 17.87
CA LEU A 265 5.12 -14.92 18.72
C LEU A 265 3.67 -15.08 19.19
N PRO A 266 3.27 -14.51 20.31
CA PRO A 266 1.88 -14.45 20.70
C PRO A 266 1.02 -13.75 19.64
N THR A 267 -0.22 -14.19 19.46
CA THR A 267 -1.20 -13.58 18.56
C THR A 267 -2.45 -13.15 19.32
N ASN A 268 -3.14 -12.15 18.81
CA ASN A 268 -4.48 -11.78 19.24
C ASN A 268 -5.58 -12.32 18.30
N ALA A 269 -5.23 -13.21 17.38
CA ALA A 269 -6.20 -13.85 16.50
C ALA A 269 -7.25 -14.62 17.32
N ASP A 270 -8.52 -14.42 17.04
CA ASP A 270 -9.65 -14.96 17.78
C ASP A 270 -10.40 -16.07 17.03
N ASP A 271 -10.06 -16.31 15.75
CA ASP A 271 -10.65 -17.38 14.93
C ASP A 271 -9.61 -18.34 14.36
N ILE A 272 -8.63 -18.71 15.18
CA ILE A 272 -7.52 -19.62 14.83
C ILE A 272 -7.96 -20.98 14.25
N LEU A 273 -9.21 -21.34 14.43
CA LEU A 273 -9.79 -22.59 13.90
C LEU A 273 -10.57 -22.37 12.60
N SER A 274 -10.60 -21.17 12.08
CA SER A 274 -11.33 -20.86 10.85
C SER A 274 -10.40 -20.66 9.65
N GLY A 275 -10.94 -20.87 8.45
CA GLY A 275 -10.21 -20.65 7.21
C GLY A 275 -10.07 -19.17 6.83
N HIS A 276 -10.60 -18.22 7.60
CA HIS A 276 -10.61 -16.81 7.23
C HIS A 276 -9.22 -16.20 7.08
N ALA A 277 -8.31 -16.57 7.96
CA ALA A 277 -6.92 -16.11 7.96
C ALA A 277 -5.91 -17.26 7.69
N ASP A 278 -6.33 -18.30 6.99
CA ASP A 278 -5.43 -19.40 6.61
C ASP A 278 -4.67 -19.03 5.34
N ALA A 279 -3.40 -18.71 5.49
CA ALA A 279 -2.51 -18.33 4.39
C ALA A 279 -2.34 -19.41 3.30
N HIS A 280 -2.67 -20.68 3.58
CA HIS A 280 -2.53 -21.76 2.60
C HIS A 280 -3.51 -21.62 1.43
N HIS A 281 -4.66 -20.98 1.62
CA HIS A 281 -5.66 -20.79 0.56
C HIS A 281 -5.94 -19.33 0.22
N LEU A 282 -5.15 -18.40 0.77
CA LEU A 282 -5.18 -17.01 0.40
C LEU A 282 -4.07 -16.72 -0.62
N ARG A 283 -4.38 -15.87 -1.61
CA ARG A 283 -3.43 -15.47 -2.66
C ARG A 283 -3.59 -14.00 -2.99
N ALA A 284 -2.51 -13.41 -3.50
CA ALA A 284 -2.57 -12.10 -4.11
C ALA A 284 -3.38 -12.16 -5.40
N GLU A 285 -4.35 -11.27 -5.57
CA GLU A 285 -5.19 -11.22 -6.75
C GLU A 285 -5.58 -9.79 -7.13
N ASP A 286 -5.83 -9.54 -8.43
CA ASP A 286 -6.40 -8.27 -8.89
C ASP A 286 -7.73 -8.00 -8.18
N GLY A 287 -7.86 -6.82 -7.60
CA GLY A 287 -9.02 -6.51 -6.77
C GLY A 287 -10.33 -6.50 -7.54
N ALA A 288 -10.31 -6.07 -8.81
CA ALA A 288 -11.50 -6.08 -9.66
C ALA A 288 -11.89 -7.51 -10.06
N GLU A 289 -10.91 -8.35 -10.37
CA GLU A 289 -11.14 -9.75 -10.74
C GLU A 289 -11.61 -10.56 -9.53
N ASN A 290 -10.99 -10.39 -8.37
CA ASN A 290 -11.49 -10.96 -7.11
C ASN A 290 -12.96 -10.62 -6.86
N SER A 291 -13.34 -9.35 -7.05
CA SER A 291 -14.74 -8.92 -6.90
C SER A 291 -15.65 -9.53 -7.97
N THR A 292 -15.15 -9.70 -9.19
CA THR A 292 -15.89 -10.33 -10.31
C THR A 292 -16.10 -11.81 -10.04
N ARG A 293 -15.06 -12.52 -9.57
CA ARG A 293 -15.17 -13.92 -9.16
C ARG A 293 -16.13 -14.08 -7.99
N SER A 294 -16.05 -13.22 -6.95
CA SER A 294 -16.91 -13.28 -5.78
C SER A 294 -16.90 -14.70 -5.13
N ASN A 295 -18.06 -15.35 -5.00
CA ASN A 295 -18.19 -16.69 -4.43
C ASN A 295 -18.58 -17.75 -5.47
N ARG A 296 -18.31 -17.52 -6.75
CA ARG A 296 -18.61 -18.47 -7.82
C ARG A 296 -17.72 -19.69 -7.75
N ASP A 297 -18.25 -20.83 -8.22
CA ASP A 297 -17.45 -22.03 -8.41
C ASP A 297 -16.50 -21.85 -9.59
N TYR A 298 -15.36 -22.52 -9.55
CA TYR A 298 -14.48 -22.62 -10.71
C TYR A 298 -15.09 -23.54 -11.77
N GLY A 299 -14.88 -23.19 -13.02
CA GLY A 299 -15.38 -23.97 -14.15
C GLY A 299 -14.48 -23.82 -15.36
N SER A 300 -14.26 -24.92 -16.11
CA SER A 300 -13.43 -24.93 -17.31
C SER A 300 -14.15 -24.50 -18.57
N ASP A 301 -15.48 -24.72 -18.67
CA ASP A 301 -16.28 -24.49 -19.88
C ASP A 301 -17.63 -23.86 -19.53
N TYR A 302 -17.60 -22.75 -18.82
CA TYR A 302 -18.83 -22.17 -18.34
C TYR A 302 -19.58 -21.37 -19.42
N ASN A 303 -20.75 -21.87 -19.81
CA ASN A 303 -21.69 -21.21 -20.72
C ASN A 303 -23.02 -20.79 -20.04
N GLY A 304 -23.04 -20.77 -18.73
CA GLY A 304 -24.26 -20.44 -17.97
C GLY A 304 -24.44 -18.94 -17.74
N PRO A 305 -25.57 -18.54 -17.12
CA PRO A 305 -25.82 -17.16 -16.76
C PRO A 305 -24.80 -16.64 -15.76
N THR A 306 -24.33 -15.43 -15.97
CA THR A 306 -23.49 -14.72 -14.99
C THR A 306 -24.34 -14.36 -13.77
N GLY A 307 -23.93 -14.79 -12.60
CA GLY A 307 -24.60 -14.48 -11.34
C GLY A 307 -23.77 -15.00 -10.17
N SER A 308 -24.10 -14.57 -8.95
CA SER A 308 -23.36 -14.95 -7.74
C SER A 308 -23.31 -16.46 -7.47
N GLN A 309 -24.14 -17.24 -8.14
CA GLN A 309 -24.22 -18.70 -8.08
C GLN A 309 -23.61 -19.40 -9.31
N GLY A 310 -23.19 -18.64 -10.32
CA GLY A 310 -22.57 -19.19 -11.53
C GLY A 310 -21.15 -19.68 -11.29
N SER A 311 -20.64 -20.50 -12.24
CA SER A 311 -19.22 -20.80 -12.31
C SER A 311 -18.44 -19.58 -12.83
N TRP A 312 -17.20 -19.46 -12.44
CA TRP A 312 -16.29 -18.48 -12.94
C TRP A 312 -15.10 -19.18 -13.60
N ASN A 313 -14.73 -18.73 -14.76
CA ASN A 313 -13.54 -19.14 -15.48
C ASN A 313 -12.78 -17.85 -15.75
N GLY A 314 -11.73 -17.60 -14.99
CA GLY A 314 -10.89 -16.42 -15.14
C GLY A 314 -10.11 -16.46 -16.44
N ASP A 315 -9.46 -15.38 -16.77
CA ASP A 315 -8.51 -15.29 -17.88
C ASP A 315 -7.21 -16.02 -17.50
N VAL A 316 -7.28 -17.37 -17.41
CA VAL A 316 -6.14 -18.22 -17.13
C VAL A 316 -5.72 -18.91 -18.42
#